data_3b4d62f0e8897ff7f834ce9fb1664458
#
_entry.id   3b4d62f0e8897ff7f834ce9fb1664458
#
_cell.length_a   1.000
_cell.length_b   1.000
_cell.length_c   1.000
_cell.angle_alpha   90.00
_cell.angle_beta   90.00
_cell.angle_gamma   90.00
#
_symmetry.space_group_name_H-M   'P 1'
#
loop_
_entity.id
_entity.type
_entity.pdbx_description
1 polymer ?
#
loop_
_entity_poly.entity_id
_entity_poly.type
_entity_poly.pdbx_seq_one_letter_code
_entity_poly.pdbx_strand_id
1 'polypeptide(L)'
;MKDTKKNNYRKKRTQRNISRTPRDTDPKTVDDLRARRRRERQRQVMIIRGIIAGAALLILLLAVVLIVTLTGKEEEKPETPQQTLAAADVLTVPHLSFDTLVVNAEAAGSDGMTVEEFNEILQLLYDNDYILVSIRDLVNATEQNDGSVTITAKDLELPEGKKPLVLSQNDVSYPLTLPAGGYASKLLVDESGNLVSEYHQTDGTTVTGAYDVISCLEAFLEDHPEFSWQGARGIIGVTGQSGILGYRTDELFGKSAEEGNIYADYGIFDTASETASAQAVLNVLKEKGWEIASQGYSGISYASEYALVVSDMDQWKQKTEPVVGSTDLLLYPQGTDIASWKDYSSDDQKYTYLKEQGFDFFFNIDSRNPYWVQIRSDYFRQGRMDARTYLTSIGLLSSEPETVDSEPVSDEAADSGSAETSGSEDASGSTDS
;
A
#
# COMPACT_ATOMS: atom_id res chain seq x y z
N MET A 1 10.63 64.57 23.44
CA MET A 1 9.75 64.89 24.57
C MET A 1 9.57 63.53 25.28
N LYS A 2 10.36 63.32 26.35
CA LYS A 2 10.00 63.35 27.78
C LYS A 2 9.10 62.14 28.12
N ASP A 3 9.31 61.26 29.08
CA ASP A 3 10.13 61.33 30.29
C ASP A 3 10.30 59.93 30.91
N THR A 4 11.46 59.75 31.48
CA THR A 4 11.90 58.75 32.42
C THR A 4 11.10 58.72 33.72
N LYS A 5 10.85 57.53 34.31
CA LYS A 5 10.73 57.40 35.77
C LYS A 5 11.40 56.12 36.29
N LYS A 6 12.54 56.35 36.95
CA LYS A 6 13.20 55.41 37.86
C LYS A 6 12.38 55.31 39.15
N ASN A 7 12.24 54.13 39.72
CA ASN A 7 11.79 53.95 41.10
C ASN A 7 12.79 53.10 41.85
N ASN A 8 13.48 53.79 42.79
CA ASN A 8 14.37 53.24 43.77
C ASN A 8 13.60 52.64 44.96
N TYR A 9 13.83 51.39 45.31
CA TYR A 9 13.45 50.85 46.62
C TYR A 9 14.70 50.60 47.47
N ARG A 10 14.81 51.36 48.53
CA ARG A 10 15.83 51.39 49.59
C ARG A 10 15.60 50.20 50.53
N LYS A 11 16.50 49.24 50.64
CA LYS A 11 16.50 48.18 51.66
C LYS A 11 16.98 48.75 53.01
N LYS A 12 16.10 48.71 54.01
CA LYS A 12 16.46 48.91 55.42
C LYS A 12 17.14 47.64 55.97
N ARG A 13 18.35 47.87 56.49
CA ARG A 13 19.17 46.86 57.17
C ARG A 13 18.81 46.88 58.65
N THR A 14 18.16 45.78 59.12
CA THR A 14 17.95 45.57 60.57
C THR A 14 19.08 44.66 61.07
N GLN A 15 19.94 45.23 61.91
CA GLN A 15 20.93 44.45 62.65
C GLN A 15 20.21 43.72 63.79
N ARG A 16 20.25 42.40 63.82
CA ARG A 16 19.98 41.58 64.99
C ARG A 16 21.30 41.10 65.58
N ASN A 17 21.62 41.59 66.76
CA ASN A 17 22.62 41.02 67.62
C ASN A 17 22.18 39.62 68.08
N ILE A 18 22.94 38.60 67.73
CA ILE A 18 22.80 37.27 68.30
C ILE A 18 24.08 36.97 69.12
N SER A 19 23.86 36.87 70.40
CA SER A 19 24.86 36.41 71.36
C SER A 19 25.28 34.97 71.05
N ARG A 20 26.57 34.75 70.81
CA ARG A 20 27.19 33.45 70.66
C ARG A 20 27.36 32.80 72.02
N THR A 21 26.56 31.75 72.31
CA THR A 21 26.92 30.71 73.29
C THR A 21 27.75 29.64 72.58
N PRO A 22 28.86 29.17 73.19
CA PRO A 22 29.63 28.06 72.61
C PRO A 22 28.78 26.79 72.67
N ARG A 23 28.49 26.19 71.49
CA ARG A 23 27.94 24.83 71.46
C ARG A 23 29.09 23.86 71.68
N ASP A 24 29.06 23.14 72.80
CA ASP A 24 29.79 21.91 72.97
C ASP A 24 29.38 20.91 71.91
N THR A 25 30.25 20.71 70.93
CA THR A 25 30.07 19.69 69.90
C THR A 25 30.60 18.36 70.44
N ASP A 26 29.68 17.46 70.82
CA ASP A 26 29.99 16.09 71.22
C ASP A 26 30.90 15.43 70.17
N PRO A 27 32.09 14.90 70.56
CA PRO A 27 33.05 14.27 69.62
C PRO A 27 32.43 13.14 68.77
N LYS A 28 31.40 12.45 69.28
CA LYS A 28 30.70 11.38 68.57
C LYS A 28 29.94 11.87 67.33
N THR A 29 29.38 13.08 67.38
CA THR A 29 28.63 13.65 66.24
C THR A 29 29.55 14.09 65.09
N VAL A 30 30.78 14.49 65.39
CA VAL A 30 31.78 14.88 64.37
C VAL A 30 32.35 13.68 63.63
N ASP A 31 32.55 12.59 64.34
CA ASP A 31 33.05 11.33 63.74
C ASP A 31 31.96 10.63 62.88
N ASP A 32 30.71 10.69 63.28
CA ASP A 32 29.58 10.22 62.49
C ASP A 32 29.38 11.02 61.18
N LEU A 33 29.54 12.33 61.23
CA LEU A 33 29.51 13.19 60.03
C LEU A 33 30.71 12.93 59.11
N ARG A 34 31.90 12.67 59.62
CA ARG A 34 33.07 12.27 58.83
C ARG A 34 32.88 10.89 58.19
N ALA A 35 32.27 9.91 58.90
CA ALA A 35 31.97 8.60 58.40
C ALA A 35 30.92 8.64 57.25
N ARG A 36 29.84 9.46 57.40
CA ARG A 36 28.86 9.69 56.31
C ARG A 36 29.48 10.29 55.07
N ARG A 37 30.31 11.35 55.19
CA ARG A 37 31.00 11.97 54.08
C ARG A 37 31.99 11.02 53.38
N ARG A 38 32.65 10.10 54.13
CA ARG A 38 33.50 9.06 53.52
C ARG A 38 32.68 8.06 52.72
N ARG A 39 31.52 7.59 53.24
CA ARG A 39 30.62 6.69 52.52
C ARG A 39 30.01 7.32 51.27
N GLU A 40 29.62 8.60 51.33
CA GLU A 40 29.13 9.32 50.15
C GLU A 40 30.21 9.49 49.05
N ARG A 41 31.44 9.84 49.42
CA ARG A 41 32.57 9.90 48.46
C ARG A 41 32.87 8.51 47.88
N GLN A 42 32.82 7.45 48.68
CA GLN A 42 33.05 6.12 48.14
C GLN A 42 31.92 5.69 47.18
N ARG A 43 30.67 6.04 47.46
CA ARG A 43 29.56 5.81 46.52
C ARG A 43 29.73 6.60 45.23
N GLN A 44 30.09 7.87 45.30
CA GLN A 44 30.35 8.68 44.13
C GLN A 44 31.48 8.12 43.26
N VAL A 45 32.57 7.68 43.88
CA VAL A 45 33.73 7.06 43.18
C VAL A 45 33.30 5.74 42.53
N MET A 46 32.47 4.93 43.18
CA MET A 46 31.94 3.69 42.58
C MET A 46 31.02 3.96 41.39
N ILE A 47 30.15 4.97 41.49
CA ILE A 47 29.27 5.38 40.38
C ILE A 47 30.10 5.89 39.19
N ILE A 48 31.08 6.75 39.43
CA ILE A 48 31.97 7.27 38.37
C ILE A 48 32.77 6.13 37.71
N ARG A 49 33.29 5.18 38.49
CA ARG A 49 33.98 4.00 37.94
C ARG A 49 33.08 3.15 37.13
N GLY A 50 31.79 2.94 37.54
CA GLY A 50 30.79 2.24 36.80
C GLY A 50 30.47 2.90 35.45
N ILE A 51 30.33 4.22 35.43
CA ILE A 51 30.09 4.99 34.19
C ILE A 51 31.30 4.89 33.25
N ILE A 52 32.53 5.01 33.77
CA ILE A 52 33.76 4.89 32.95
C ILE A 52 33.89 3.48 32.38
N ALA A 53 33.62 2.45 33.19
CA ALA A 53 33.65 1.05 32.73
C ALA A 53 32.58 0.80 31.66
N GLY A 54 31.35 1.32 31.83
CA GLY A 54 30.27 1.21 30.85
C GLY A 54 30.61 1.94 29.53
N ALA A 55 31.16 3.12 29.61
CA ALA A 55 31.61 3.87 28.41
C ALA A 55 32.75 3.16 27.67
N ALA A 56 33.71 2.56 28.40
CA ALA A 56 34.79 1.79 27.81
C ALA A 56 34.27 0.55 27.10
N LEU A 57 33.28 -0.15 27.68
CA LEU A 57 32.64 -1.31 27.08
C LEU A 57 31.87 -0.94 25.80
N LEU A 58 31.15 0.19 25.82
CA LEU A 58 30.45 0.72 24.64
C LEU A 58 31.40 1.08 23.50
N ILE A 59 32.52 1.73 23.82
CA ILE A 59 33.57 2.08 22.84
C ILE A 59 34.18 0.79 22.24
N LEU A 60 34.39 -0.23 23.06
CA LEU A 60 34.94 -1.51 22.61
C LEU A 60 33.96 -2.26 21.71
N LEU A 61 32.64 -2.24 22.02
CA LEU A 61 31.59 -2.76 21.17
C LEU A 61 31.51 -2.01 19.82
N LEU A 62 31.53 -0.68 19.86
CA LEU A 62 31.56 0.12 18.65
C LEU A 62 32.82 -0.12 17.80
N ALA A 63 33.99 -0.31 18.45
CA ALA A 63 35.20 -0.67 17.73
C ALA A 63 35.14 -2.07 17.09
N VAL A 64 34.52 -3.05 17.77
CA VAL A 64 34.29 -4.39 17.20
C VAL A 64 33.34 -4.33 16.03
N VAL A 65 32.22 -3.60 16.14
CA VAL A 65 31.28 -3.38 15.03
C VAL A 65 31.99 -2.69 13.86
N LEU A 66 32.78 -1.66 14.12
CA LEU A 66 33.55 -0.96 13.10
C LEU A 66 34.61 -1.86 12.44
N ILE A 67 35.28 -2.70 13.21
CA ILE A 67 36.24 -3.67 12.67
C ILE A 67 35.51 -4.71 11.81
N VAL A 68 34.37 -5.25 12.27
CA VAL A 68 33.56 -6.21 11.49
C VAL A 68 33.05 -5.57 10.19
N THR A 69 32.63 -4.30 10.22
CA THR A 69 32.19 -3.58 8.99
C THR A 69 33.37 -3.20 8.08
N LEU A 70 34.59 -2.96 8.61
CA LEU A 70 35.77 -2.61 7.80
C LEU A 70 36.60 -3.83 7.36
N THR A 71 36.51 -4.95 8.06
CA THR A 71 37.26 -6.18 7.74
C THR A 71 36.36 -7.30 7.22
N GLY A 72 35.03 -7.12 7.23
CA GLY A 72 34.13 -7.94 6.46
C GLY A 72 34.56 -7.85 5.00
N LYS A 73 35.36 -8.80 4.53
CA LYS A 73 35.39 -9.09 3.11
C LYS A 73 33.93 -9.35 2.77
N GLU A 74 33.30 -8.46 2.02
CA GLU A 74 32.21 -8.88 1.16
C GLU A 74 32.78 -10.09 0.41
N GLU A 75 32.33 -11.29 0.74
CA GLU A 75 32.41 -12.37 -0.21
C GLU A 75 31.69 -11.80 -1.42
N GLU A 76 32.43 -11.51 -2.50
CA GLU A 76 31.83 -11.21 -3.80
C GLU A 76 30.86 -12.37 -4.03
N LYS A 77 29.54 -12.13 -3.77
CA LYS A 77 28.49 -13.01 -4.26
C LYS A 77 28.82 -13.20 -5.72
N PRO A 78 28.90 -14.44 -6.22
CA PRO A 78 29.14 -14.65 -7.65
C PRO A 78 28.14 -13.78 -8.39
N GLU A 79 28.63 -12.86 -9.23
CA GLU A 79 27.78 -11.97 -10.02
C GLU A 79 26.82 -12.87 -10.80
N THR A 80 25.53 -12.77 -10.51
CA THR A 80 24.52 -13.48 -11.28
C THR A 80 24.63 -12.96 -12.70
N PRO A 81 24.77 -13.82 -13.73
CA PRO A 81 24.81 -13.37 -15.10
C PRO A 81 23.64 -12.43 -15.38
N GLN A 82 23.91 -11.31 -16.03
CA GLN A 82 22.90 -10.29 -16.31
C GLN A 82 22.64 -10.21 -17.80
N GLN A 83 21.39 -9.89 -18.16
CA GLN A 83 20.96 -9.52 -19.51
C GLN A 83 20.49 -8.08 -19.49
N THR A 84 20.64 -7.40 -20.61
CA THR A 84 20.11 -6.06 -20.82
C THR A 84 18.90 -6.14 -21.75
N LEU A 85 17.73 -5.74 -21.26
CA LEU A 85 16.56 -5.48 -22.08
C LEU A 85 16.70 -4.05 -22.61
N ALA A 86 16.84 -3.92 -23.93
CA ALA A 86 17.02 -2.60 -24.53
C ALA A 86 15.78 -1.70 -24.32
N ALA A 87 15.98 -0.39 -24.26
CA ALA A 87 14.92 0.59 -24.06
C ALA A 87 13.74 0.43 -25.05
N ALA A 88 13.99 -0.04 -26.27
CA ALA A 88 12.94 -0.35 -27.25
C ALA A 88 12.06 -1.54 -26.83
N ASP A 89 12.63 -2.52 -26.11
CA ASP A 89 11.96 -3.74 -25.67
C ASP A 89 11.24 -3.57 -24.34
N VAL A 90 11.49 -2.48 -23.60
CA VAL A 90 10.74 -2.08 -22.41
C VAL A 90 9.24 -1.92 -22.72
N LEU A 91 8.90 -1.61 -23.96
CA LEU A 91 7.52 -1.55 -24.47
C LEU A 91 6.81 -2.93 -24.45
N THR A 92 7.52 -4.02 -24.20
CA THR A 92 6.98 -5.38 -24.14
C THR A 92 6.82 -5.90 -22.72
N VAL A 93 7.07 -5.08 -21.69
CA VAL A 93 6.90 -5.46 -20.28
C VAL A 93 5.41 -5.42 -19.93
N PRO A 94 4.79 -6.55 -19.56
CA PRO A 94 3.39 -6.58 -19.18
C PRO A 94 3.17 -5.90 -17.84
N HIS A 95 2.00 -5.29 -17.67
CA HIS A 95 1.54 -4.73 -16.41
C HIS A 95 0.26 -5.45 -15.97
N LEU A 96 0.38 -6.30 -14.97
CA LEU A 96 -0.74 -7.08 -14.45
C LEU A 96 -1.54 -6.26 -13.45
N SER A 97 -2.87 -6.31 -13.60
CA SER A 97 -3.80 -5.69 -12.65
C SER A 97 -4.54 -6.74 -11.85
N PHE A 98 -4.75 -6.43 -10.57
CA PHE A 98 -5.51 -7.22 -9.63
C PHE A 98 -6.56 -6.34 -8.96
N ASP A 99 -7.69 -6.95 -8.62
CA ASP A 99 -8.73 -6.38 -7.79
C ASP A 99 -8.66 -6.98 -6.37
N THR A 100 -9.59 -6.61 -5.51
CA THR A 100 -9.72 -7.16 -4.15
C THR A 100 -9.91 -8.67 -4.20
N LEU A 101 -9.08 -9.44 -3.48
CA LEU A 101 -9.15 -10.89 -3.45
C LEU A 101 -10.32 -11.39 -2.61
N VAL A 102 -10.96 -12.46 -3.08
CA VAL A 102 -11.99 -13.19 -2.35
C VAL A 102 -11.33 -14.14 -1.37
N VAL A 103 -11.64 -14.01 -0.07
CA VAL A 103 -11.16 -14.93 0.97
C VAL A 103 -12.10 -16.12 1.13
N ASN A 104 -13.40 -15.87 1.07
CA ASN A 104 -14.44 -16.92 1.13
C ASN A 104 -15.50 -16.62 0.08
N ALA A 105 -15.55 -17.45 -0.96
CA ALA A 105 -16.42 -17.24 -2.13
C ALA A 105 -17.91 -17.33 -1.77
N GLU A 106 -18.30 -18.22 -0.86
CA GLU A 106 -19.69 -18.35 -0.42
C GLU A 106 -20.15 -17.09 0.31
N ALA A 107 -19.34 -16.58 1.25
CA ALA A 107 -19.67 -15.37 1.99
C ALA A 107 -19.57 -14.11 1.11
N ALA A 108 -18.65 -14.07 0.15
CA ALA A 108 -18.51 -12.97 -0.80
C ALA A 108 -19.66 -12.90 -1.80
N GLY A 109 -20.25 -14.05 -2.15
CA GLY A 109 -21.21 -14.16 -3.23
C GLY A 109 -20.63 -13.72 -4.59
N SER A 110 -19.33 -13.97 -4.80
CA SER A 110 -18.55 -13.51 -5.95
C SER A 110 -17.63 -14.62 -6.46
N ASP A 111 -17.45 -14.67 -7.76
CA ASP A 111 -16.50 -15.48 -8.52
C ASP A 111 -15.18 -14.73 -8.81
N GLY A 112 -14.92 -13.65 -8.07
CA GLY A 112 -13.67 -12.90 -8.13
C GLY A 112 -12.45 -13.79 -7.86
N MET A 113 -11.25 -13.26 -8.14
CA MET A 113 -10.00 -13.99 -7.85
C MET A 113 -9.88 -14.30 -6.36
N THR A 114 -9.67 -15.57 -6.04
CA THR A 114 -9.49 -16.00 -4.65
C THR A 114 -8.03 -15.79 -4.18
N VAL A 115 -7.83 -15.77 -2.87
CA VAL A 115 -6.48 -15.75 -2.26
C VAL A 115 -5.65 -16.96 -2.71
N GLU A 116 -6.26 -18.13 -2.79
CA GLU A 116 -5.60 -19.37 -3.24
C GLU A 116 -5.15 -19.24 -4.69
N GLU A 117 -6.05 -18.82 -5.57
CA GLU A 117 -5.72 -18.60 -6.99
C GLU A 117 -4.66 -17.53 -7.20
N PHE A 118 -4.68 -16.45 -6.41
CA PHE A 118 -3.63 -15.44 -6.49
C PHE A 118 -2.25 -16.01 -6.12
N ASN A 119 -2.16 -16.84 -5.09
CA ASN A 119 -0.93 -17.51 -4.70
C ASN A 119 -0.46 -18.51 -5.78
N GLU A 120 -1.38 -19.23 -6.44
CA GLU A 120 -1.07 -20.08 -7.58
C GLU A 120 -0.53 -19.28 -8.76
N ILE A 121 -1.09 -18.10 -9.03
CA ILE A 121 -0.62 -17.18 -10.06
C ILE A 121 0.80 -16.68 -9.75
N LEU A 122 1.09 -16.31 -8.50
CA LEU A 122 2.45 -15.92 -8.10
C LEU A 122 3.47 -17.05 -8.35
N GLN A 123 3.11 -18.27 -7.93
CA GLN A 123 3.94 -19.45 -8.15
C GLN A 123 4.13 -19.72 -9.65
N LEU A 124 3.05 -19.65 -10.43
CA LEU A 124 3.10 -19.85 -11.87
C LEU A 124 4.00 -18.83 -12.58
N LEU A 125 3.93 -17.57 -12.19
CA LEU A 125 4.80 -16.51 -12.72
C LEU A 125 6.26 -16.78 -12.35
N TYR A 126 6.53 -17.15 -11.10
CA TYR A 126 7.87 -17.48 -10.62
C TYR A 126 8.48 -18.67 -11.36
N ASP A 127 7.73 -19.77 -11.52
CA ASP A 127 8.15 -20.98 -12.21
C ASP A 127 8.38 -20.77 -13.71
N ASN A 128 7.79 -19.72 -14.28
CA ASN A 128 7.98 -19.33 -15.68
C ASN A 128 8.98 -18.17 -15.87
N ASP A 129 9.86 -17.96 -14.89
CA ASP A 129 10.96 -17.00 -14.94
C ASP A 129 10.53 -15.52 -14.98
N TYR A 130 9.33 -15.19 -14.55
CA TYR A 130 8.98 -13.79 -14.36
C TYR A 130 9.67 -13.21 -13.12
N ILE A 131 9.88 -11.89 -13.14
CA ILE A 131 10.47 -11.13 -12.05
C ILE A 131 9.77 -9.76 -11.95
N LEU A 132 9.42 -9.36 -10.74
CA LEU A 132 8.84 -8.03 -10.50
C LEU A 132 9.87 -6.94 -10.72
N VAL A 133 9.49 -5.92 -11.47
CA VAL A 133 10.26 -4.69 -11.66
C VAL A 133 9.40 -3.48 -11.28
N SER A 134 10.04 -2.40 -10.84
CA SER A 134 9.34 -1.13 -10.66
C SER A 134 9.05 -0.49 -12.03
N ILE A 135 7.93 0.23 -12.11
CA ILE A 135 7.65 1.09 -13.27
C ILE A 135 8.78 2.11 -13.51
N ARG A 136 9.49 2.50 -12.43
CA ARG A 136 10.64 3.41 -12.48
C ARG A 136 11.87 2.79 -13.15
N ASP A 137 11.91 1.47 -13.24
CA ASP A 137 12.99 0.77 -13.94
C ASP A 137 12.84 0.81 -15.46
N LEU A 138 11.64 1.11 -15.95
CA LEU A 138 11.34 1.13 -17.39
C LEU A 138 11.68 2.46 -18.07
N VAL A 139 11.74 3.57 -17.32
CA VAL A 139 11.94 4.91 -17.88
C VAL A 139 12.85 5.76 -17.00
N ASN A 140 13.47 6.76 -17.63
CA ASN A 140 14.02 7.91 -16.93
C ASN A 140 12.98 9.01 -16.92
N ALA A 141 12.62 9.49 -15.72
CA ALA A 141 11.80 10.69 -15.50
C ALA A 141 12.71 11.77 -14.91
N THR A 142 12.93 12.86 -15.61
CA THR A 142 13.87 13.93 -15.22
C THR A 142 13.11 15.24 -15.11
N GLU A 143 13.06 15.79 -13.90
CA GLU A 143 12.52 17.12 -13.65
C GLU A 143 13.39 18.20 -14.30
N GLN A 144 12.76 19.13 -15.02
CA GLN A 144 13.38 20.25 -15.68
C GLN A 144 13.35 21.50 -14.78
N ASN A 145 14.12 22.53 -15.14
CA ASN A 145 14.19 23.77 -14.36
C ASN A 145 12.87 24.55 -14.28
N ASP A 146 11.95 24.28 -15.18
CA ASP A 146 10.60 24.88 -15.22
C ASP A 146 9.53 24.07 -14.50
N GLY A 147 9.94 22.96 -13.83
CA GLY A 147 9.06 22.05 -13.11
C GLY A 147 8.36 21.02 -14.01
N SER A 148 8.59 21.03 -15.32
CA SER A 148 8.12 19.96 -16.21
C SER A 148 8.97 18.70 -16.04
N VAL A 149 8.40 17.53 -16.40
CA VAL A 149 9.13 16.25 -16.37
C VAL A 149 9.37 15.79 -17.80
N THR A 150 10.60 15.36 -18.10
CA THR A 150 10.93 14.70 -19.36
C THR A 150 11.07 13.21 -19.14
N ILE A 151 10.32 12.42 -19.91
CA ILE A 151 10.27 10.96 -19.82
C ILE A 151 10.89 10.33 -21.06
N THR A 152 11.79 9.37 -20.86
CA THR A 152 12.41 8.58 -21.93
C THR A 152 12.53 7.12 -21.48
N ALA A 153 12.36 6.17 -22.41
CA ALA A 153 12.66 4.77 -22.12
C ALA A 153 14.14 4.60 -21.76
N LYS A 154 14.45 3.65 -20.89
CA LYS A 154 15.82 3.28 -20.54
C LYS A 154 16.04 1.77 -20.68
N ASP A 155 17.29 1.37 -20.84
CA ASP A 155 17.68 -0.03 -20.77
C ASP A 155 17.42 -0.57 -19.36
N LEU A 156 16.95 -1.82 -19.27
CA LEU A 156 16.67 -2.52 -18.03
C LEU A 156 17.65 -3.69 -17.89
N GLU A 157 18.44 -3.68 -16.83
CA GLU A 157 19.31 -4.79 -16.49
C GLU A 157 18.60 -5.76 -15.57
N LEU A 158 18.64 -7.05 -15.90
CA LEU A 158 17.96 -8.14 -15.19
C LEU A 158 18.88 -9.35 -15.07
N PRO A 159 18.64 -10.27 -14.13
CA PRO A 159 19.26 -11.59 -14.15
C PRO A 159 18.96 -12.31 -15.47
N GLU A 160 19.96 -13.02 -16.01
CA GLU A 160 19.84 -13.76 -17.27
C GLU A 160 18.65 -14.72 -17.24
N GLY A 161 17.84 -14.72 -18.31
CA GLY A 161 16.65 -15.57 -18.47
C GLY A 161 15.38 -15.05 -17.79
N LYS A 162 15.46 -14.02 -16.96
CA LYS A 162 14.26 -13.47 -16.30
C LYS A 162 13.45 -12.56 -17.21
N LYS A 163 12.13 -12.62 -17.06
CA LYS A 163 11.12 -11.86 -17.81
C LYS A 163 10.51 -10.80 -16.88
N PRO A 164 10.68 -9.51 -17.16
CA PRO A 164 10.14 -8.46 -16.28
C PRO A 164 8.60 -8.40 -16.36
N LEU A 165 7.98 -8.08 -15.23
CA LEU A 165 6.57 -7.72 -15.14
C LEU A 165 6.37 -6.60 -14.11
N VAL A 166 5.35 -5.77 -14.32
CA VAL A 166 4.84 -4.79 -13.35
C VAL A 166 3.52 -5.31 -12.79
N LEU A 167 3.26 -5.07 -11.52
CA LEU A 167 2.03 -5.46 -10.82
C LEU A 167 1.33 -4.22 -10.27
N SER A 168 0.01 -4.19 -10.33
CA SER A 168 -0.80 -3.18 -9.63
C SER A 168 -2.07 -3.76 -9.05
N GLN A 169 -2.54 -3.17 -7.95
CA GLN A 169 -3.84 -3.47 -7.34
C GLN A 169 -4.76 -2.25 -7.41
N ASN A 170 -6.01 -2.48 -7.79
CA ASN A 170 -7.05 -1.47 -7.79
C ASN A 170 -7.66 -1.30 -6.39
N ASP A 171 -8.04 -0.07 -6.08
CA ASP A 171 -8.89 0.36 -4.96
C ASP A 171 -8.63 -0.35 -3.62
N VAL A 172 -7.48 -0.06 -3.01
CA VAL A 172 -7.11 -0.61 -1.71
C VAL A 172 -7.77 0.20 -0.57
N SER A 173 -9.11 0.25 -0.58
CA SER A 173 -9.92 0.98 0.41
C SER A 173 -10.61 0.08 1.43
N TYR A 174 -10.82 -1.21 1.11
CA TYR A 174 -11.58 -2.18 1.90
C TYR A 174 -12.93 -1.61 2.35
N PRO A 175 -13.87 -1.35 1.43
CA PRO A 175 -15.15 -0.69 1.74
C PRO A 175 -15.96 -1.44 2.80
N LEU A 176 -16.61 -0.71 3.71
CA LEU A 176 -17.51 -1.29 4.72
C LEU A 176 -18.71 -2.04 4.12
N THR A 177 -19.02 -1.77 2.85
CA THR A 177 -20.13 -2.39 2.11
C THR A 177 -19.79 -3.75 1.53
N LEU A 178 -18.53 -4.20 1.59
CA LEU A 178 -18.18 -5.55 1.17
C LEU A 178 -18.89 -6.60 2.05
N PRO A 179 -19.34 -7.72 1.47
CA PRO A 179 -19.97 -8.78 2.23
C PRO A 179 -19.12 -9.28 3.39
N ALA A 180 -19.70 -9.30 4.58
CA ALA A 180 -19.01 -9.75 5.78
C ALA A 180 -18.53 -11.21 5.63
N GLY A 181 -17.29 -11.45 6.00
CA GLY A 181 -16.66 -12.78 5.89
C GLY A 181 -16.22 -13.17 4.48
N GLY A 182 -16.44 -12.32 3.47
CA GLY A 182 -16.03 -12.61 2.08
C GLY A 182 -14.65 -12.09 1.72
N TYR A 183 -14.20 -11.01 2.38
CA TYR A 183 -13.00 -10.26 2.01
C TYR A 183 -12.19 -9.84 3.25
N ALA A 184 -10.92 -9.52 3.05
CA ALA A 184 -10.14 -8.81 4.04
C ALA A 184 -10.77 -7.44 4.35
N SER A 185 -10.57 -6.95 5.57
CA SER A 185 -11.19 -5.71 6.07
C SER A 185 -10.22 -4.53 6.20
N LYS A 186 -8.92 -4.83 6.34
CA LYS A 186 -7.91 -3.81 6.62
C LYS A 186 -6.50 -4.36 6.40
N LEU A 187 -5.58 -3.50 5.95
CA LEU A 187 -4.16 -3.78 5.94
C LEU A 187 -3.51 -3.30 7.25
N LEU A 188 -2.67 -4.13 7.83
CA LEU A 188 -2.01 -3.89 9.10
C LEU A 188 -0.50 -4.12 8.99
N VAL A 189 0.23 -3.64 10.00
CA VAL A 189 1.61 -4.03 10.27
C VAL A 189 1.61 -4.83 11.56
N ASP A 190 2.12 -6.06 11.54
CA ASP A 190 2.23 -6.92 12.72
C ASP A 190 3.37 -6.47 13.67
N GLU A 191 3.50 -7.15 14.83
CA GLU A 191 4.53 -6.86 15.82
C GLU A 191 5.97 -7.08 15.29
N SER A 192 6.10 -7.86 14.21
CA SER A 192 7.38 -8.15 13.55
C SER A 192 7.71 -7.16 12.42
N GLY A 193 6.79 -6.26 12.08
CA GLY A 193 6.92 -5.29 10.99
C GLY A 193 6.46 -5.80 9.63
N ASN A 194 5.76 -6.94 9.57
CA ASN A 194 5.23 -7.50 8.33
C ASN A 194 3.88 -6.88 7.97
N LEU A 195 3.65 -6.71 6.68
CA LEU A 195 2.34 -6.32 6.14
C LEU A 195 1.42 -7.54 6.15
N VAL A 196 0.34 -7.46 6.90
CA VAL A 196 -0.69 -8.49 7.02
C VAL A 196 -2.06 -7.87 6.87
N SER A 197 -3.04 -8.65 6.44
CA SER A 197 -4.43 -8.20 6.38
C SER A 197 -5.26 -8.76 7.53
N GLU A 198 -6.23 -7.97 7.98
CA GLU A 198 -7.26 -8.37 8.93
C GLU A 198 -8.41 -9.03 8.18
N TYR A 199 -8.94 -10.12 8.72
CA TYR A 199 -10.08 -10.83 8.17
C TYR A 199 -11.08 -11.20 9.26
N HIS A 200 -12.34 -10.82 9.05
CA HIS A 200 -13.45 -11.19 9.92
C HIS A 200 -14.12 -12.45 9.39
N GLN A 201 -13.92 -13.56 10.08
CA GLN A 201 -14.49 -14.86 9.70
C GLN A 201 -16.01 -14.90 9.90
N THR A 202 -16.67 -15.83 9.21
CA THR A 202 -18.14 -16.00 9.29
C THR A 202 -18.62 -16.42 10.68
N ASP A 203 -17.76 -16.99 11.52
CA ASP A 203 -18.05 -17.34 12.91
C ASP A 203 -17.91 -16.16 13.89
N GLY A 204 -17.55 -14.98 13.40
CA GLY A 204 -17.37 -13.76 14.17
C GLY A 204 -15.96 -13.58 14.77
N THR A 205 -15.02 -14.51 14.51
CA THR A 205 -13.63 -14.34 14.93
C THR A 205 -12.88 -13.41 13.97
N THR A 206 -11.90 -12.69 14.50
CA THR A 206 -10.99 -11.85 13.71
C THR A 206 -9.61 -12.47 13.71
N VAL A 207 -9.04 -12.64 12.55
CA VAL A 207 -7.70 -13.18 12.33
C VAL A 207 -6.86 -12.23 11.49
N THR A 208 -5.54 -12.37 11.55
CA THR A 208 -4.60 -11.65 10.70
C THR A 208 -3.76 -12.63 9.91
N GLY A 209 -3.41 -12.27 8.67
CA GLY A 209 -2.64 -13.13 7.78
C GLY A 209 -2.52 -12.56 6.38
N ALA A 210 -2.23 -13.41 5.41
CA ALA A 210 -2.14 -13.06 4.00
C ALA A 210 -3.51 -13.30 3.33
N TYR A 211 -4.35 -12.26 3.25
CA TYR A 211 -5.71 -12.34 2.73
C TYR A 211 -6.00 -11.32 1.63
N ASP A 212 -4.99 -10.60 1.15
CA ASP A 212 -5.07 -9.67 0.04
C ASP A 212 -3.81 -9.71 -0.83
N VAL A 213 -3.82 -9.00 -1.95
CA VAL A 213 -2.69 -8.95 -2.90
C VAL A 213 -1.39 -8.53 -2.23
N ILE A 214 -1.44 -7.52 -1.35
CA ILE A 214 -0.26 -6.95 -0.70
C ILE A 214 0.34 -7.96 0.27
N SER A 215 -0.46 -8.45 1.21
CA SER A 215 0.00 -9.38 2.25
C SER A 215 0.41 -10.74 1.68
N CYS A 216 -0.28 -11.23 0.63
CA CYS A 216 0.10 -12.47 -0.07
C CYS A 216 1.43 -12.30 -0.83
N LEU A 217 1.63 -11.18 -1.54
CA LEU A 217 2.90 -10.93 -2.23
C LEU A 217 4.06 -10.79 -1.24
N GLU A 218 3.87 -10.08 -0.11
CA GLU A 218 4.91 -9.97 0.90
C GLU A 218 5.27 -11.33 1.50
N ALA A 219 4.27 -12.18 1.80
CA ALA A 219 4.50 -13.54 2.28
C ALA A 219 5.24 -14.40 1.23
N PHE A 220 4.86 -14.30 -0.04
CA PHE A 220 5.53 -15.00 -1.13
C PHE A 220 6.99 -14.58 -1.26
N LEU A 221 7.30 -13.30 -1.11
CA LEU A 221 8.65 -12.75 -1.21
C LEU A 221 9.54 -13.08 0.00
N GLU A 222 8.99 -13.51 1.14
CA GLU A 222 9.79 -14.06 2.24
C GLU A 222 10.44 -15.38 1.83
N ASP A 223 9.74 -16.21 1.05
CA ASP A 223 10.24 -17.50 0.55
C ASP A 223 10.99 -17.36 -0.80
N HIS A 224 10.63 -16.36 -1.62
CA HIS A 224 11.15 -16.12 -2.97
C HIS A 224 11.66 -14.68 -3.16
N PRO A 225 12.67 -14.21 -2.39
CA PRO A 225 13.14 -12.83 -2.47
C PRO A 225 13.68 -12.45 -3.85
N GLU A 226 14.16 -13.42 -4.63
CA GLU A 226 14.65 -13.23 -6.00
C GLU A 226 13.54 -12.98 -7.03
N PHE A 227 12.26 -13.15 -6.67
CA PHE A 227 11.12 -12.76 -7.51
C PHE A 227 10.95 -11.24 -7.61
N SER A 228 11.62 -10.47 -6.76
CA SER A 228 11.63 -9.01 -6.75
C SER A 228 12.98 -8.47 -7.19
N TRP A 229 13.04 -7.76 -8.30
CA TRP A 229 14.26 -7.10 -8.78
C TRP A 229 14.50 -5.81 -7.98
N GLN A 230 15.65 -5.72 -7.33
CA GLN A 230 16.09 -4.56 -6.55
C GLN A 230 15.06 -4.08 -5.49
N GLY A 231 14.23 -5.00 -4.98
CA GLY A 231 13.22 -4.68 -3.99
C GLY A 231 11.91 -4.13 -4.59
N ALA A 232 11.70 -4.25 -5.90
CA ALA A 232 10.47 -3.84 -6.55
C ALA A 232 9.24 -4.51 -5.91
N ARG A 233 8.18 -3.74 -5.83
CA ARG A 233 6.83 -4.17 -5.43
C ARG A 233 5.84 -3.75 -6.51
N GLY A 234 4.57 -3.76 -6.18
CA GLY A 234 3.51 -3.28 -7.06
C GLY A 234 3.15 -1.82 -6.83
N ILE A 235 2.20 -1.37 -7.63
CA ILE A 235 1.53 -0.08 -7.52
C ILE A 235 0.16 -0.32 -6.88
N ILE A 236 -0.20 0.40 -5.84
CA ILE A 236 -1.53 0.34 -5.23
C ILE A 236 -2.33 1.59 -5.57
N GLY A 237 -3.51 1.38 -6.17
CA GLY A 237 -4.49 2.44 -6.43
C GLY A 237 -5.25 2.77 -5.16
N VAL A 238 -5.26 4.04 -4.77
CA VAL A 238 -5.94 4.52 -3.58
C VAL A 238 -7.02 5.50 -3.96
N THR A 239 -8.27 5.17 -3.61
CA THR A 239 -9.40 6.11 -3.55
C THR A 239 -9.43 6.78 -2.17
N GLY A 240 -10.41 7.63 -1.89
CA GLY A 240 -10.49 8.31 -0.57
C GLY A 240 -11.84 8.15 0.10
N GLN A 241 -12.90 8.04 -0.69
CA GLN A 241 -14.27 8.10 -0.20
C GLN A 241 -14.61 6.96 0.79
N SER A 242 -14.14 5.77 0.53
CA SER A 242 -14.39 4.59 1.38
C SER A 242 -13.35 4.40 2.49
N GLY A 243 -12.37 5.29 2.56
CA GLY A 243 -11.21 5.17 3.45
C GLY A 243 -9.93 4.77 2.71
N ILE A 244 -8.86 4.57 3.45
CA ILE A 244 -7.52 4.25 2.94
C ILE A 244 -7.02 3.02 3.68
N LEU A 245 -6.65 1.95 2.96
CA LEU A 245 -6.15 0.69 3.53
C LEU A 245 -7.07 0.05 4.60
N GLY A 246 -8.37 0.31 4.54
CA GLY A 246 -9.33 -0.16 5.55
C GLY A 246 -9.54 0.79 6.73
N TYR A 247 -8.79 1.89 6.80
CA TYR A 247 -8.95 2.95 7.80
C TYR A 247 -9.93 4.01 7.32
N ARG A 248 -10.83 4.45 8.21
CA ARG A 248 -11.92 5.39 7.90
C ARG A 248 -11.44 6.83 8.06
N THR A 249 -10.63 7.28 7.10
CA THR A 249 -9.88 8.55 7.15
C THR A 249 -10.71 9.77 6.73
N ASP A 250 -11.79 9.60 5.93
CA ASP A 250 -12.65 10.72 5.52
C ASP A 250 -13.48 11.25 6.69
N GLU A 251 -13.62 12.57 6.77
CA GLU A 251 -14.38 13.24 7.84
C GLU A 251 -15.83 12.77 7.97
N LEU A 252 -16.41 12.21 6.90
CA LEU A 252 -17.76 11.66 6.90
C LEU A 252 -17.91 10.57 7.95
N PHE A 253 -16.91 9.70 8.13
CA PHE A 253 -16.96 8.59 9.06
C PHE A 253 -16.95 9.02 10.55
N GLY A 254 -16.54 10.25 10.84
CA GLY A 254 -16.61 10.84 12.17
C GLY A 254 -17.98 11.45 12.52
N LYS A 255 -18.92 11.51 11.57
CA LYS A 255 -20.25 12.12 11.71
C LYS A 255 -21.30 11.09 12.06
N SER A 256 -22.39 11.53 12.70
CA SER A 256 -23.60 10.71 12.90
C SER A 256 -24.45 10.64 11.62
N ALA A 257 -25.46 9.76 11.61
CA ALA A 257 -26.44 9.68 10.51
C ALA A 257 -27.20 11.01 10.33
N GLU A 258 -27.50 11.71 11.43
CA GLU A 258 -28.17 13.02 11.42
C GLU A 258 -27.30 14.12 10.78
N GLU A 259 -25.97 13.95 10.84
CA GLU A 259 -24.97 14.83 10.21
C GLU A 259 -24.62 14.42 8.79
N GLY A 260 -25.32 13.41 8.24
CA GLY A 260 -25.22 12.96 6.84
C GLY A 260 -24.26 11.78 6.61
N ASN A 261 -23.81 11.09 7.65
CA ASN A 261 -23.01 9.87 7.46
C ASN A 261 -23.93 8.69 7.07
N ILE A 262 -23.89 8.31 5.78
CA ILE A 262 -24.64 7.16 5.26
C ILE A 262 -24.10 5.80 5.74
N TYR A 263 -22.92 5.77 6.34
CA TYR A 263 -22.28 4.59 6.90
C TYR A 263 -22.33 4.54 8.42
N ALA A 264 -23.12 5.37 9.08
CA ALA A 264 -23.20 5.47 10.54
C ALA A 264 -23.62 4.16 11.22
N ASP A 265 -24.35 3.28 10.52
CA ASP A 265 -24.74 1.95 11.02
C ASP A 265 -23.53 1.02 11.23
N TYR A 266 -22.39 1.27 10.56
CA TYR A 266 -21.12 0.57 10.79
C TYR A 266 -20.31 1.15 11.95
N GLY A 267 -20.75 2.26 12.54
CA GLY A 267 -20.08 2.96 13.63
C GLY A 267 -19.68 4.39 13.30
N ILE A 268 -19.25 5.10 14.34
CA ILE A 268 -18.65 6.44 14.24
C ILE A 268 -17.17 6.27 14.59
N PHE A 269 -16.29 6.75 13.73
CA PHE A 269 -14.85 6.53 13.82
C PHE A 269 -14.12 7.80 14.28
N ASP A 270 -13.05 7.64 15.04
CA ASP A 270 -12.09 8.73 15.28
C ASP A 270 -11.18 8.85 14.05
N THR A 271 -11.60 9.67 13.09
CA THR A 271 -10.92 9.83 11.80
C THR A 271 -9.48 10.32 11.94
N ALA A 272 -9.14 11.03 13.02
CA ALA A 272 -7.77 11.46 13.28
C ALA A 272 -6.88 10.26 13.68
N SER A 273 -7.38 9.39 14.54
CA SER A 273 -6.70 8.13 14.92
C SER A 273 -6.59 7.17 13.74
N GLU A 274 -7.66 7.04 12.95
CA GLU A 274 -7.69 6.24 11.72
C GLU A 274 -6.64 6.74 10.70
N THR A 275 -6.55 8.06 10.50
CA THR A 275 -5.55 8.68 9.62
C THR A 275 -4.13 8.41 10.08
N ALA A 276 -3.85 8.56 11.38
CA ALA A 276 -2.52 8.28 11.92
C ALA A 276 -2.12 6.80 11.73
N SER A 277 -3.08 5.88 11.91
CA SER A 277 -2.88 4.44 11.71
C SER A 277 -2.63 4.11 10.23
N ALA A 278 -3.42 4.68 9.32
CA ALA A 278 -3.22 4.54 7.88
C ALA A 278 -1.82 5.02 7.45
N GLN A 279 -1.39 6.19 7.95
CA GLN A 279 -0.07 6.74 7.66
C GLN A 279 1.07 5.84 8.15
N ALA A 280 0.92 5.19 9.31
CA ALA A 280 1.90 4.24 9.81
C ALA A 280 2.08 3.03 8.86
N VAL A 281 0.98 2.46 8.34
CA VAL A 281 1.02 1.36 7.36
C VAL A 281 1.59 1.84 6.03
N LEU A 282 1.18 3.02 5.54
CA LEU A 282 1.70 3.62 4.30
C LEU A 282 3.21 3.83 4.33
N ASN A 283 3.77 4.19 5.49
CA ASN A 283 5.22 4.33 5.63
C ASN A 283 5.93 2.99 5.43
N VAL A 284 5.43 1.91 6.04
CA VAL A 284 5.99 0.56 5.86
C VAL A 284 5.85 0.09 4.41
N LEU A 285 4.70 0.33 3.76
CA LEU A 285 4.51 0.05 2.33
C LEU A 285 5.59 0.70 1.47
N LYS A 286 5.82 1.99 1.66
CA LYS A 286 6.83 2.77 0.91
C LYS A 286 8.25 2.29 1.21
N GLU A 287 8.57 2.00 2.47
CA GLU A 287 9.88 1.46 2.88
C GLU A 287 10.16 0.10 2.24
N LYS A 288 9.12 -0.71 2.02
CA LYS A 288 9.23 -2.00 1.33
C LYS A 288 9.29 -1.89 -0.20
N GLY A 289 9.02 -0.72 -0.78
CA GLY A 289 9.10 -0.48 -2.22
C GLY A 289 7.76 -0.44 -2.96
N TRP A 290 6.62 -0.45 -2.23
CA TRP A 290 5.31 -0.24 -2.83
C TRP A 290 5.13 1.19 -3.28
N GLU A 291 4.57 1.40 -4.47
CA GLU A 291 4.22 2.72 -4.99
C GLU A 291 2.72 3.00 -4.80
N ILE A 292 2.42 4.24 -4.41
CA ILE A 292 1.04 4.68 -4.21
C ILE A 292 0.61 5.48 -5.43
N ALA A 293 -0.51 5.11 -6.02
CA ALA A 293 -1.13 5.84 -7.12
C ALA A 293 -2.48 6.43 -6.71
N SER A 294 -2.84 7.55 -7.31
CA SER A 294 -4.23 8.03 -7.26
C SER A 294 -5.13 7.12 -8.09
N GLN A 295 -6.32 6.83 -7.60
CA GLN A 295 -7.40 6.23 -8.39
C GLN A 295 -8.69 7.06 -8.30
N GLY A 296 -8.53 8.40 -8.18
CA GLY A 296 -9.62 9.33 -7.94
C GLY A 296 -10.15 9.24 -6.50
N TYR A 297 -11.03 10.17 -6.13
CA TYR A 297 -11.59 10.17 -4.77
C TYR A 297 -12.71 9.14 -4.60
N SER A 298 -13.65 9.11 -5.53
CA SER A 298 -14.86 8.28 -5.47
C SER A 298 -14.85 7.12 -6.47
N GLY A 299 -13.79 6.97 -7.27
CA GLY A 299 -13.68 5.92 -8.27
C GLY A 299 -14.59 6.11 -9.49
N ILE A 300 -15.04 7.33 -9.79
CA ILE A 300 -15.81 7.62 -11.01
C ILE A 300 -14.96 7.41 -12.26
N SER A 301 -15.58 6.99 -13.35
CA SER A 301 -14.86 6.90 -14.64
C SER A 301 -14.39 8.26 -15.12
N TYR A 302 -13.11 8.38 -15.51
CA TYR A 302 -12.56 9.63 -16.09
C TYR A 302 -12.92 9.83 -17.57
N ALA A 303 -13.66 8.89 -18.17
CA ALA A 303 -14.41 9.14 -19.40
C ALA A 303 -15.58 10.13 -19.20
N SER A 304 -16.02 10.35 -17.96
CA SER A 304 -17.11 11.29 -17.58
C SER A 304 -16.80 12.74 -18.00
N GLU A 305 -17.79 13.61 -17.86
CA GLU A 305 -17.66 15.04 -18.12
C GLU A 305 -16.51 15.68 -17.35
N TYR A 306 -15.82 16.66 -17.97
CA TYR A 306 -14.64 17.33 -17.41
C TYR A 306 -14.88 17.85 -15.96
N ALA A 307 -16.01 18.51 -15.73
CA ALA A 307 -16.31 19.04 -14.39
C ALA A 307 -16.41 17.99 -13.29
N LEU A 308 -16.84 16.76 -13.62
CA LEU A 308 -16.91 15.66 -12.68
C LEU A 308 -15.50 15.13 -12.37
N VAL A 309 -14.65 15.01 -13.39
CA VAL A 309 -13.24 14.60 -13.21
C VAL A 309 -12.49 15.60 -12.34
N VAL A 310 -12.66 16.91 -12.59
CA VAL A 310 -12.07 17.97 -11.76
C VAL A 310 -12.57 17.87 -10.32
N SER A 311 -13.88 17.76 -10.12
CA SER A 311 -14.45 17.68 -8.77
C SER A 311 -13.97 16.44 -8.00
N ASP A 312 -13.83 15.32 -8.66
CA ASP A 312 -13.34 14.07 -8.04
C ASP A 312 -11.85 14.17 -7.66
N MET A 313 -11.03 14.65 -8.58
CA MET A 313 -9.60 14.80 -8.35
C MET A 313 -9.29 15.90 -7.33
N ASP A 314 -10.01 17.02 -7.32
CA ASP A 314 -9.86 18.07 -6.31
C ASP A 314 -10.15 17.53 -4.91
N GLN A 315 -11.15 16.65 -4.76
CA GLN A 315 -11.43 15.98 -3.50
C GLN A 315 -10.30 15.01 -3.12
N TRP A 316 -9.77 14.26 -4.08
CA TRP A 316 -8.62 13.39 -3.82
C TRP A 316 -7.41 14.19 -3.35
N LYS A 317 -7.07 15.28 -4.02
CA LYS A 317 -5.96 16.19 -3.65
C LYS A 317 -6.17 16.83 -2.29
N GLN A 318 -7.39 17.15 -1.94
CA GLN A 318 -7.72 17.78 -0.65
C GLN A 318 -7.76 16.79 0.52
N LYS A 319 -8.28 15.57 0.32
CA LYS A 319 -8.62 14.65 1.39
C LYS A 319 -7.72 13.41 1.46
N THR A 320 -7.28 12.90 0.32
CA THR A 320 -6.50 11.65 0.23
C THR A 320 -5.00 11.91 0.16
N GLU A 321 -4.57 12.82 -0.71
CA GLU A 321 -3.14 13.13 -0.87
C GLU A 321 -2.45 13.55 0.44
N PRO A 322 -3.05 14.34 1.35
CA PRO A 322 -2.42 14.67 2.63
C PRO A 322 -2.13 13.45 3.52
N VAL A 323 -2.83 12.35 3.31
CA VAL A 323 -2.64 11.09 4.04
C VAL A 323 -1.61 10.21 3.37
N VAL A 324 -1.73 10.04 2.04
CA VAL A 324 -0.88 9.10 1.28
C VAL A 324 0.43 9.74 0.80
N GLY A 325 0.51 11.06 0.76
CA GLY A 325 1.60 11.84 0.15
C GLY A 325 1.38 12.09 -1.34
N SER A 326 2.18 12.98 -1.93
CA SER A 326 2.13 13.27 -3.35
C SER A 326 2.55 12.06 -4.19
N THR A 327 1.92 11.93 -5.35
CA THR A 327 2.25 10.91 -6.35
C THR A 327 2.07 11.48 -7.76
N ASP A 328 2.88 10.98 -8.67
CA ASP A 328 2.79 11.25 -10.11
C ASP A 328 2.11 10.09 -10.88
N LEU A 329 1.64 9.05 -10.18
CA LEU A 329 1.00 7.86 -10.73
C LEU A 329 -0.53 7.99 -10.66
N LEU A 330 -1.20 7.78 -11.78
CA LEU A 330 -2.66 7.72 -11.89
C LEU A 330 -3.10 6.38 -12.48
N LEU A 331 -3.76 5.54 -11.66
CA LEU A 331 -4.54 4.42 -12.15
C LEU A 331 -5.94 4.93 -12.51
N TYR A 332 -6.32 4.89 -13.79
CA TYR A 332 -7.63 5.39 -14.17
C TYR A 332 -8.74 4.62 -13.45
N PRO A 333 -9.63 5.31 -12.75
CA PRO A 333 -10.79 4.68 -12.12
C PRO A 333 -11.60 3.91 -13.17
N GLN A 334 -12.08 2.72 -12.83
CA GLN A 334 -12.77 1.80 -13.75
C GLN A 334 -11.96 1.46 -15.01
N GLY A 335 -10.66 1.66 -14.99
CA GLY A 335 -9.74 1.33 -16.08
C GLY A 335 -9.90 2.16 -17.35
N THR A 336 -10.78 3.16 -17.36
CA THR A 336 -11.13 3.89 -18.58
C THR A 336 -10.30 5.17 -18.72
N ASP A 337 -9.52 5.22 -19.79
CA ASP A 337 -8.68 6.34 -20.18
C ASP A 337 -9.48 7.55 -20.71
N ILE A 338 -8.89 8.75 -20.59
CA ILE A 338 -9.49 10.01 -21.05
C ILE A 338 -9.47 10.18 -22.57
N ALA A 339 -8.53 9.56 -23.27
CA ALA A 339 -8.32 9.72 -24.73
C ALA A 339 -8.35 8.40 -25.51
N SER A 340 -8.74 7.29 -24.87
CA SER A 340 -8.67 5.94 -25.42
C SER A 340 -7.22 5.60 -25.85
N TRP A 341 -7.01 5.24 -27.11
CA TRP A 341 -5.68 4.90 -27.68
C TRP A 341 -4.93 6.08 -28.30
N LYS A 342 -5.56 7.28 -28.40
CA LYS A 342 -4.95 8.46 -29.02
C LYS A 342 -3.91 9.07 -28.09
N ASP A 343 -2.92 9.74 -28.70
CA ASP A 343 -1.96 10.55 -27.94
C ASP A 343 -2.69 11.62 -27.13
N TYR A 344 -2.19 11.90 -25.95
CA TYR A 344 -2.65 13.07 -25.18
C TYR A 344 -2.19 14.35 -25.86
N SER A 345 -2.98 15.37 -25.76
CA SER A 345 -2.74 16.68 -26.36
C SER A 345 -3.00 17.77 -25.34
N SER A 346 -2.23 18.85 -25.42
CA SER A 346 -2.50 20.06 -24.62
C SER A 346 -3.86 20.71 -24.92
N ASP A 347 -4.54 20.32 -26.00
CA ASP A 347 -5.90 20.75 -26.32
C ASP A 347 -6.94 19.93 -25.52
N ASP A 348 -6.56 18.81 -24.92
CA ASP A 348 -7.43 18.01 -24.04
C ASP A 348 -7.43 18.63 -22.62
N GLN A 349 -8.58 19.17 -22.23
CA GLN A 349 -8.74 19.83 -20.94
C GLN A 349 -8.50 18.88 -19.75
N LYS A 350 -8.88 17.59 -19.87
CA LYS A 350 -8.65 16.61 -18.80
C LYS A 350 -7.17 16.31 -18.65
N TYR A 351 -6.47 16.09 -19.78
CA TYR A 351 -5.04 15.85 -19.72
C TYR A 351 -4.28 17.04 -19.14
N THR A 352 -4.56 18.25 -19.63
CA THR A 352 -3.94 19.47 -19.12
C THR A 352 -4.16 19.61 -17.61
N TYR A 353 -5.40 19.43 -17.15
CA TYR A 353 -5.74 19.49 -15.73
C TYR A 353 -4.97 18.43 -14.92
N LEU A 354 -4.94 17.16 -15.37
CA LEU A 354 -4.25 16.09 -14.65
C LEU A 354 -2.73 16.34 -14.58
N LYS A 355 -2.14 16.90 -15.64
CA LYS A 355 -0.72 17.35 -15.62
C LYS A 355 -0.49 18.46 -14.59
N GLU A 356 -1.40 19.43 -14.49
CA GLU A 356 -1.36 20.50 -13.47
C GLU A 356 -1.48 19.95 -12.04
N GLN A 357 -2.13 18.77 -11.88
CA GLN A 357 -2.19 18.07 -10.60
C GLN A 357 -0.91 17.25 -10.30
N GLY A 358 0.04 17.19 -11.23
CA GLY A 358 1.34 16.54 -11.03
C GLY A 358 1.41 15.09 -11.51
N PHE A 359 0.47 14.61 -12.33
CA PHE A 359 0.50 13.25 -12.86
C PHE A 359 1.31 13.18 -14.15
N ASP A 360 2.24 12.23 -14.18
CA ASP A 360 3.13 11.97 -15.32
C ASP A 360 3.00 10.53 -15.85
N PHE A 361 2.48 9.61 -15.02
CA PHE A 361 2.31 8.20 -15.33
C PHE A 361 0.82 7.83 -15.27
N PHE A 362 0.31 7.29 -16.38
CA PHE A 362 -1.11 7.03 -16.58
C PHE A 362 -1.35 5.57 -16.95
N PHE A 363 -2.28 4.90 -16.23
CA PHE A 363 -2.52 3.48 -16.40
C PHE A 363 -4.02 3.20 -16.56
N ASN A 364 -4.39 2.74 -17.76
CA ASN A 364 -5.73 2.24 -18.05
C ASN A 364 -5.79 0.70 -18.00
N ILE A 365 -6.98 0.12 -18.12
CA ILE A 365 -7.14 -1.32 -18.36
C ILE A 365 -7.27 -1.55 -19.88
N ASP A 366 -6.50 -2.50 -20.40
CA ASP A 366 -6.61 -2.99 -21.78
C ASP A 366 -6.67 -4.52 -21.78
N SER A 367 -7.85 -5.08 -22.05
CA SER A 367 -8.06 -6.53 -22.11
C SER A 367 -7.62 -7.20 -23.41
N ARG A 368 -7.11 -6.43 -24.37
CA ARG A 368 -6.77 -6.92 -25.72
C ARG A 368 -5.28 -6.95 -25.99
N ASN A 369 -4.53 -5.97 -25.47
CA ASN A 369 -3.10 -5.83 -25.74
C ASN A 369 -2.32 -5.68 -24.42
N PRO A 370 -1.69 -6.76 -23.92
CA PRO A 370 -0.92 -6.73 -22.68
C PRO A 370 0.36 -5.88 -22.78
N TYR A 371 0.74 -5.48 -23.98
CA TYR A 371 1.99 -4.77 -24.26
C TYR A 371 1.76 -3.35 -24.80
N TRP A 372 0.57 -2.77 -24.52
CA TRP A 372 0.29 -1.42 -24.97
C TRP A 372 0.98 -0.40 -24.07
N VAL A 373 1.98 0.29 -24.64
CA VAL A 373 2.75 1.34 -23.97
C VAL A 373 2.91 2.54 -24.88
N GLN A 374 2.82 3.72 -24.31
CA GLN A 374 3.04 4.98 -24.99
C GLN A 374 3.95 5.86 -24.14
N ILE A 375 5.16 6.13 -24.65
CA ILE A 375 6.12 7.03 -24.02
C ILE A 375 6.18 8.30 -24.85
N ARG A 376 5.96 9.45 -24.23
CA ARG A 376 6.14 10.78 -24.81
C ARG A 376 7.07 11.58 -23.92
N SER A 377 7.50 12.74 -24.42
CA SER A 377 8.44 13.58 -23.67
C SER A 377 7.93 14.01 -22.31
N ASP A 378 6.62 14.06 -22.11
CA ASP A 378 5.95 14.63 -20.94
C ASP A 378 5.02 13.67 -20.21
N TYR A 379 4.87 12.41 -20.70
CA TYR A 379 4.12 11.37 -20.01
C TYR A 379 4.57 9.96 -20.38
N PHE A 380 4.35 9.06 -19.43
CA PHE A 380 4.33 7.61 -19.62
C PHE A 380 2.89 7.11 -19.50
N ARG A 381 2.51 6.19 -20.37
CA ARG A 381 1.17 5.62 -20.38
C ARG A 381 1.23 4.15 -20.74
N GLN A 382 0.57 3.30 -19.94
CA GLN A 382 0.59 1.86 -20.15
C GLN A 382 -0.78 1.24 -19.88
N GLY A 383 -1.20 0.31 -20.76
CA GLY A 383 -2.33 -0.57 -20.51
C GLY A 383 -1.98 -1.63 -19.47
N ARG A 384 -2.86 -1.81 -18.49
CA ARG A 384 -2.80 -2.91 -17.53
C ARG A 384 -3.78 -4.00 -17.99
N MET A 385 -3.44 -5.25 -17.76
CA MET A 385 -4.30 -6.36 -18.10
C MET A 385 -4.59 -7.18 -16.84
N ASP A 386 -5.83 -7.61 -16.67
CA ASP A 386 -6.19 -8.59 -15.65
C ASP A 386 -5.29 -9.82 -15.74
N ALA A 387 -4.80 -10.32 -14.60
CA ALA A 387 -3.79 -11.36 -14.57
C ALA A 387 -4.27 -12.70 -15.17
N ARG A 388 -5.54 -13.11 -14.93
CA ARG A 388 -6.11 -14.31 -15.57
C ARG A 388 -6.16 -14.17 -17.09
N THR A 389 -6.62 -13.00 -17.56
CA THR A 389 -6.67 -12.67 -18.99
C THR A 389 -5.29 -12.73 -19.62
N TYR A 390 -4.28 -12.13 -18.97
CA TYR A 390 -2.90 -12.18 -19.45
C TYR A 390 -2.38 -13.61 -19.53
N LEU A 391 -2.45 -14.37 -18.44
CA LEU A 391 -1.90 -15.72 -18.36
C LEU A 391 -2.60 -16.68 -19.33
N THR A 392 -3.91 -16.51 -19.53
CA THR A 392 -4.66 -17.24 -20.55
C THR A 392 -4.17 -16.87 -21.96
N SER A 393 -3.92 -15.58 -22.24
CA SER A 393 -3.49 -15.10 -23.56
C SER A 393 -2.12 -15.64 -23.99
N ILE A 394 -1.25 -15.95 -23.01
CA ILE A 394 0.07 -16.52 -23.25
C ILE A 394 0.13 -18.05 -23.03
N GLY A 395 -1.02 -18.68 -22.78
CA GLY A 395 -1.16 -20.13 -22.65
C GLY A 395 -0.64 -20.75 -21.35
N LEU A 396 -0.46 -19.94 -20.31
CA LEU A 396 -0.08 -20.42 -18.97
C LEU A 396 -1.29 -20.81 -18.12
N LEU A 397 -2.47 -20.27 -18.39
CA LEU A 397 -3.74 -20.74 -17.84
C LEU A 397 -4.62 -21.29 -18.95
N SER A 398 -5.39 -22.35 -18.67
CA SER A 398 -6.38 -22.86 -19.61
C SER A 398 -7.62 -21.95 -19.66
N SER A 399 -8.19 -21.82 -20.87
CA SER A 399 -9.38 -21.00 -21.11
C SER A 399 -10.70 -21.68 -20.76
N GLU A 400 -10.66 -22.97 -20.35
CA GLU A 400 -11.88 -23.72 -20.02
C GLU A 400 -12.04 -23.85 -18.50
N PRO A 401 -13.26 -23.62 -17.96
CA PRO A 401 -13.59 -24.10 -16.65
C PRO A 401 -13.50 -25.65 -16.67
N GLU A 402 -12.85 -26.24 -15.69
CA GLU A 402 -12.92 -27.70 -15.49
C GLU A 402 -14.40 -28.10 -15.44
N THR A 403 -14.88 -28.70 -16.52
CA THR A 403 -16.13 -29.43 -16.47
C THR A 403 -15.89 -30.64 -15.58
N VAL A 404 -16.40 -30.56 -14.34
CA VAL A 404 -16.52 -31.75 -13.50
C VAL A 404 -17.29 -32.78 -14.34
N ASP A 405 -16.58 -33.82 -14.77
CA ASP A 405 -17.16 -34.98 -15.41
C ASP A 405 -18.24 -35.54 -14.47
N SER A 406 -19.49 -35.15 -14.72
CA SER A 406 -20.64 -35.87 -14.19
C SER A 406 -20.69 -37.19 -14.94
N GLU A 407 -20.31 -38.26 -14.26
CA GLU A 407 -20.48 -39.63 -14.76
C GLU A 407 -21.89 -39.80 -15.37
N PRO A 408 -22.01 -40.44 -16.54
CA PRO A 408 -23.31 -40.66 -17.16
C PRO A 408 -24.12 -41.61 -16.28
N VAL A 409 -25.23 -41.12 -15.74
CA VAL A 409 -26.26 -41.94 -15.12
C VAL A 409 -26.79 -42.87 -16.21
N SER A 410 -26.50 -44.16 -16.07
CA SER A 410 -27.04 -45.23 -16.91
C SER A 410 -28.56 -45.26 -16.76
N ASP A 411 -29.29 -44.88 -17.82
CA ASP A 411 -30.71 -45.14 -18.01
C ASP A 411 -30.89 -46.64 -18.21
N GLU A 412 -31.37 -47.33 -17.18
CA GLU A 412 -32.00 -48.63 -17.32
C GLU A 412 -33.43 -48.44 -17.84
N ALA A 413 -33.64 -49.00 -19.01
CA ALA A 413 -34.92 -49.07 -19.71
C ALA A 413 -36.00 -49.79 -18.92
N ALA A 414 -37.19 -49.22 -18.87
CA ALA A 414 -38.43 -50.02 -18.69
C ALA A 414 -39.44 -49.62 -19.76
N ASP A 415 -39.58 -50.56 -20.65
CA ASP A 415 -40.61 -50.74 -21.66
C ASP A 415 -42.01 -50.84 -21.03
N SER A 416 -43.05 -50.27 -21.64
CA SER A 416 -44.31 -50.85 -22.05
C SER A 416 -45.45 -49.83 -22.20
N GLY A 417 -46.12 -49.91 -23.37
CA GLY A 417 -47.55 -49.85 -23.44
C GLY A 417 -48.22 -48.67 -24.12
N SER A 418 -48.39 -48.83 -25.43
CA SER A 418 -49.47 -48.37 -26.32
C SER A 418 -50.78 -47.80 -25.70
N ALA A 419 -51.31 -46.71 -26.29
CA ALA A 419 -52.64 -46.73 -26.99
C ALA A 419 -53.00 -45.30 -27.50
N GLU A 420 -53.51 -45.34 -28.72
CA GLU A 420 -54.09 -44.28 -29.55
C GLU A 420 -55.25 -43.51 -28.90
N THR A 421 -55.52 -42.29 -29.35
CA THR A 421 -56.66 -41.87 -30.20
C THR A 421 -56.70 -40.31 -30.26
N SER A 422 -56.64 -39.82 -31.47
CA SER A 422 -57.53 -39.02 -32.31
C SER A 422 -58.26 -37.80 -31.73
N GLY A 423 -58.26 -36.77 -32.55
CA GLY A 423 -59.32 -35.74 -32.67
C GLY A 423 -58.81 -34.29 -32.45
N SER A 424 -58.50 -33.59 -33.46
CA SER A 424 -59.21 -32.72 -34.42
C SER A 424 -59.67 -31.38 -33.90
N GLU A 425 -59.23 -30.35 -34.67
CA GLU A 425 -59.98 -29.14 -35.05
C GLU A 425 -60.18 -28.04 -33.94
N ASP A 426 -60.11 -26.83 -34.12
CA ASP A 426 -60.09 -25.88 -35.21
C ASP A 426 -60.11 -24.46 -34.61
N ALA A 427 -59.57 -23.52 -35.39
CA ALA A 427 -60.05 -22.17 -35.67
C ALA A 427 -59.89 -21.00 -34.69
N SER A 428 -59.06 -20.09 -35.16
CA SER A 428 -59.36 -18.70 -35.53
C SER A 428 -59.66 -17.59 -34.51
N GLY A 429 -59.05 -16.50 -34.79
CA GLY A 429 -59.60 -15.15 -34.60
C GLY A 429 -58.75 -14.23 -33.72
N SER A 430 -57.84 -13.41 -34.24
CA SER A 430 -58.06 -12.09 -34.80
C SER A 430 -58.40 -10.99 -33.82
N THR A 431 -57.55 -9.98 -33.85
CA THR A 431 -57.71 -8.52 -33.82
C THR A 431 -57.71 -7.73 -32.49
N ASP A 432 -56.76 -6.80 -32.53
CA ASP A 432 -56.84 -5.38 -32.21
C ASP A 432 -57.18 -4.88 -30.75
N SER A 433 -56.26 -4.25 -30.18
CA SER A 433 -56.16 -2.77 -29.96
C SER A 433 -54.88 -2.39 -29.23
#